data_a998a1ab05f80c59416e31b2913aa14a
#
_entry.id   a998a1ab05f80c59416e31b2913aa14a
#
_cell.length_a   1.000
_cell.length_b   1.000
_cell.length_c   1.000
_cell.angle_alpha   90.00
_cell.angle_beta   90.00
_cell.angle_gamma   90.00
#
_symmetry.space_group_name_H-M   'P 1'
#
loop_
_entity.id
_entity.type
_entity.pdbx_description
1 polymer ?
#
loop_
_entity_poly.entity_id
_entity_poly.type
_entity_poly.pdbx_seq_one_letter_code
_entity_poly.pdbx_strand_id
1 'polypeptide(L)'
;LCALAQNGNMDALNSLVENNLRFIKMTAHEIWSAQIEVNRALGVTFDDLVQEGCLGLMGCVEKFNPDGGNKFLTYAAPAIRNSMIDYIRSQSTSFEAKHMGEIVSLDEVTKFENRDRHAFVPDSNMTNPAQIYIAKETHEELHAALDAISNREREYLLYRFGFEDNIEHPLTETAEHFFL
;
A
#
# COMPACT_ATOMS: atom_id res chain seq x y z
N LEU A 1 12.64 29.10 -23.14
CA LEU A 1 11.84 28.35 -22.16
C LEU A 1 12.73 27.48 -21.26
N CYS A 2 13.61 26.59 -21.81
CA CYS A 2 14.46 25.72 -20.99
C CYS A 2 15.29 26.49 -19.95
N ALA A 3 16.01 27.57 -20.34
CA ALA A 3 16.81 28.35 -19.39
C ALA A 3 15.97 29.03 -18.29
N LEU A 4 14.74 29.42 -18.57
CA LEU A 4 13.81 29.97 -17.57
C LEU A 4 13.30 28.87 -16.62
N ALA A 5 12.98 27.68 -17.16
CA ALA A 5 12.54 26.54 -16.37
C ALA A 5 13.66 26.01 -15.44
N GLN A 6 14.94 26.00 -15.91
CA GLN A 6 16.11 25.69 -15.08
C GLN A 6 16.30 26.67 -13.90
N ASN A 7 15.86 27.91 -14.05
CA ASN A 7 15.87 28.91 -12.97
C ASN A 7 14.65 28.82 -12.04
N GLY A 8 13.87 27.73 -12.10
CA GLY A 8 12.73 27.48 -11.23
C GLY A 8 11.41 28.15 -11.67
N ASN A 9 11.34 28.68 -12.89
CA ASN A 9 10.09 29.25 -13.42
C ASN A 9 9.12 28.14 -13.84
N MET A 10 8.08 27.90 -13.04
CA MET A 10 7.06 26.87 -13.24
C MET A 10 6.21 27.11 -14.49
N ASP A 11 5.90 28.37 -14.83
CA ASP A 11 5.12 28.69 -16.02
C ASP A 11 5.90 28.37 -17.29
N ALA A 12 7.21 28.59 -17.27
CA ALA A 12 8.09 28.20 -18.38
C ALA A 12 8.19 26.68 -18.52
N LEU A 13 8.21 25.94 -17.40
CA LEU A 13 8.22 24.48 -17.39
C LEU A 13 6.90 23.93 -17.94
N ASN A 14 5.78 24.43 -17.47
CA ASN A 14 4.45 24.04 -17.97
C ASN A 14 4.31 24.31 -19.47
N SER A 15 4.70 25.49 -19.92
CA SER A 15 4.67 25.85 -21.35
C SER A 15 5.59 24.93 -22.18
N LEU A 16 6.70 24.47 -21.59
CA LEU A 16 7.60 23.53 -22.26
C LEU A 16 6.94 22.15 -22.44
N VAL A 17 6.24 21.67 -21.41
CA VAL A 17 5.47 20.40 -21.46
C VAL A 17 4.35 20.52 -22.49
N GLU A 18 3.53 21.57 -22.43
CA GLU A 18 2.40 21.80 -23.34
C GLU A 18 2.83 21.83 -24.81
N ASN A 19 3.91 22.55 -25.11
CA ASN A 19 4.44 22.66 -26.46
C ASN A 19 4.96 21.32 -27.02
N ASN A 20 5.33 20.37 -26.13
CA ASN A 20 5.83 19.05 -26.52
C ASN A 20 4.80 17.92 -26.30
N LEU A 21 3.60 18.23 -25.80
CA LEU A 21 2.56 17.23 -25.47
C LEU A 21 2.17 16.36 -26.67
N ARG A 22 2.18 16.93 -27.88
CA ARG A 22 1.91 16.16 -29.12
C ARG A 22 2.93 15.05 -29.34
N PHE A 23 4.22 15.35 -29.13
CA PHE A 23 5.29 14.37 -29.26
C PHE A 23 5.18 13.28 -28.19
N ILE A 24 4.91 13.68 -26.94
CA ILE A 24 4.70 12.77 -25.81
C ILE A 24 3.55 11.80 -26.10
N LYS A 25 2.39 12.32 -26.54
CA LYS A 25 1.23 11.49 -26.91
C LYS A 25 1.53 10.54 -28.07
N MET A 26 2.31 10.97 -29.05
CA MET A 26 2.72 10.10 -30.17
C MET A 26 3.59 8.94 -29.68
N THR A 27 4.59 9.22 -28.83
CA THR A 27 5.48 8.20 -28.25
C THR A 27 4.68 7.24 -27.34
N ALA A 28 3.77 7.78 -26.51
CA ALA A 28 2.88 6.97 -25.67
C ALA A 28 2.00 6.05 -26.52
N HIS A 29 1.48 6.53 -27.64
CA HIS A 29 0.65 5.72 -28.54
C HIS A 29 1.46 4.58 -29.18
N GLU A 30 2.71 4.82 -29.59
CA GLU A 30 3.58 3.77 -30.11
C GLU A 30 3.82 2.66 -29.08
N ILE A 31 4.14 3.03 -27.84
CA ILE A 31 4.39 2.07 -26.75
C ILE A 31 3.10 1.34 -26.38
N TRP A 32 2.00 2.07 -26.24
CA TRP A 32 0.70 1.51 -25.88
C TRP A 32 0.22 0.48 -26.89
N SER A 33 0.25 0.82 -28.18
CA SER A 33 -0.23 -0.05 -29.26
C SER A 33 0.64 -1.28 -29.47
N ALA A 34 1.95 -1.20 -29.18
CA ALA A 34 2.85 -2.33 -29.31
C ALA A 34 2.57 -3.48 -28.33
N GLN A 35 1.99 -3.19 -27.16
CA GLN A 35 1.77 -4.16 -26.07
C GLN A 35 0.40 -3.95 -25.39
N ILE A 36 -0.64 -3.70 -26.15
CA ILE A 36 -1.95 -3.31 -25.64
C ILE A 36 -2.54 -4.31 -24.63
N GLU A 37 -2.41 -5.61 -24.89
CA GLU A 37 -2.94 -6.67 -24.02
C GLU A 37 -2.17 -6.73 -22.69
N VAL A 38 -0.84 -6.59 -22.77
CA VAL A 38 0.01 -6.57 -21.56
C VAL A 38 -0.28 -5.34 -20.71
N ASN A 39 -0.38 -4.17 -21.35
CA ASN A 39 -0.65 -2.92 -20.67
C ASN A 39 -2.02 -2.93 -19.97
N ARG A 40 -3.05 -3.44 -20.65
CA ARG A 40 -4.39 -3.63 -20.04
C ARG A 40 -4.36 -4.59 -18.88
N ALA A 41 -3.66 -5.70 -19.06
CA ALA A 41 -3.51 -6.70 -18.03
C ALA A 41 -2.81 -6.13 -16.78
N LEU A 42 -1.85 -5.23 -16.93
CA LEU A 42 -1.15 -4.55 -15.83
C LEU A 42 -1.92 -3.35 -15.26
N GLY A 43 -3.13 -3.05 -15.77
CA GLY A 43 -3.90 -1.87 -15.35
C GLY A 43 -3.28 -0.54 -15.79
N VAL A 44 -2.28 -0.57 -16.71
CA VAL A 44 -1.66 0.64 -17.24
C VAL A 44 -2.62 1.27 -18.27
N THR A 45 -2.88 2.56 -18.16
CA THR A 45 -3.70 3.30 -19.12
C THR A 45 -2.83 4.11 -20.11
N PHE A 46 -3.42 4.52 -21.22
CA PHE A 46 -2.74 5.42 -22.15
C PHE A 46 -2.38 6.77 -21.49
N ASP A 47 -3.27 7.28 -20.65
CA ASP A 47 -3.08 8.56 -19.96
C ASP A 47 -1.95 8.48 -18.92
N ASP A 48 -1.76 7.34 -18.26
CA ASP A 48 -0.62 7.11 -17.36
C ASP A 48 0.69 7.25 -18.12
N LEU A 49 0.79 6.64 -19.30
CA LEU A 49 2.00 6.77 -20.13
C LEU A 49 2.26 8.20 -20.58
N VAL A 50 1.20 8.95 -20.89
CA VAL A 50 1.35 10.37 -21.23
C VAL A 50 1.86 11.17 -20.02
N GLN A 51 1.37 10.92 -18.84
CA GLN A 51 1.82 11.57 -17.59
C GLN A 51 3.28 11.24 -17.29
N GLU A 52 3.64 9.96 -17.37
CA GLU A 52 5.03 9.53 -17.17
C GLU A 52 5.99 10.13 -18.22
N GLY A 53 5.52 10.28 -19.45
CA GLY A 53 6.28 10.98 -20.48
C GLY A 53 6.48 12.47 -20.17
N CYS A 54 5.48 13.14 -19.59
CA CYS A 54 5.61 14.52 -19.11
C CYS A 54 6.62 14.62 -17.97
N LEU A 55 6.61 13.69 -17.01
CA LEU A 55 7.59 13.62 -15.93
C LEU A 55 9.00 13.39 -16.46
N GLY A 56 9.15 12.48 -17.43
CA GLY A 56 10.42 12.23 -18.10
C GLY A 56 10.98 13.46 -18.82
N LEU A 57 10.11 14.25 -19.47
CA LEU A 57 10.51 15.51 -20.09
C LEU A 57 10.94 16.54 -19.04
N MET A 58 10.19 16.70 -17.96
CA MET A 58 10.52 17.65 -16.89
C MET A 58 11.86 17.32 -16.23
N GLY A 59 12.14 16.05 -15.95
CA GLY A 59 13.41 15.59 -15.39
C GLY A 59 14.63 15.83 -16.30
N CYS A 60 14.42 16.05 -17.59
CA CYS A 60 15.50 16.39 -18.53
C CYS A 60 15.87 17.86 -18.52
N VAL A 61 14.98 18.74 -18.08
CA VAL A 61 15.17 20.19 -18.17
C VAL A 61 16.40 20.64 -17.40
N GLU A 62 16.57 20.14 -16.17
CA GLU A 62 17.68 20.53 -15.29
C GLU A 62 19.05 20.18 -15.88
N LYS A 63 19.14 19.06 -16.60
CA LYS A 63 20.39 18.50 -17.11
C LYS A 63 20.70 18.93 -18.55
N PHE A 64 19.76 19.62 -19.21
CA PHE A 64 19.92 20.04 -20.57
C PHE A 64 20.88 21.22 -20.72
N ASN A 65 21.91 21.09 -21.59
CA ASN A 65 22.80 22.20 -21.95
C ASN A 65 22.33 22.84 -23.26
N PRO A 66 21.80 24.09 -23.23
CA PRO A 66 21.36 24.79 -24.42
C PRO A 66 22.49 25.07 -25.44
N ASP A 67 23.72 25.21 -24.94
CA ASP A 67 24.90 25.56 -25.77
C ASP A 67 25.48 24.35 -26.50
N GLY A 68 25.01 23.15 -26.22
CA GLY A 68 25.48 21.89 -26.80
C GLY A 68 25.08 21.65 -28.26
N GLY A 69 24.41 22.60 -28.91
CA GLY A 69 24.03 22.54 -30.33
C GLY A 69 22.87 21.59 -30.67
N ASN A 70 22.37 20.82 -29.69
CA ASN A 70 21.25 19.90 -29.89
C ASN A 70 19.92 20.57 -29.54
N LYS A 71 18.85 20.22 -30.27
CA LYS A 71 17.50 20.66 -29.92
C LYS A 71 17.07 19.92 -28.65
N PHE A 72 16.37 20.64 -27.74
CA PHE A 72 15.88 20.08 -26.46
C PHE A 72 15.10 18.77 -26.64
N LEU A 73 14.17 18.72 -27.59
CA LEU A 73 13.35 17.54 -27.82
C LEU A 73 14.18 16.32 -28.26
N THR A 74 15.26 16.53 -29.04
CA THR A 74 16.16 15.45 -29.43
C THR A 74 16.88 14.84 -28.21
N TYR A 75 17.25 15.69 -27.26
CA TYR A 75 17.85 15.26 -26.00
C TYR A 75 16.82 14.57 -25.08
N ALA A 76 15.60 15.11 -24.96
CA ALA A 76 14.56 14.60 -24.06
C ALA A 76 13.88 13.32 -24.59
N ALA A 77 13.85 13.07 -25.90
CA ALA A 77 13.11 11.96 -26.48
C ALA A 77 13.47 10.58 -25.92
N PRO A 78 14.74 10.20 -25.69
CA PRO A 78 15.10 8.95 -25.07
C PRO A 78 14.60 8.86 -23.61
N ALA A 79 14.67 9.95 -22.85
CA ALA A 79 14.25 9.98 -21.47
C ALA A 79 12.73 9.87 -21.32
N ILE A 80 11.98 10.56 -22.18
CA ILE A 80 10.52 10.43 -22.27
C ILE A 80 10.12 8.96 -22.49
N ARG A 81 10.78 8.31 -23.47
CA ARG A 81 10.51 6.90 -23.78
C ARG A 81 10.89 5.97 -22.63
N ASN A 82 12.05 6.18 -22.03
CA ASN A 82 12.52 5.36 -20.92
C ASN A 82 11.61 5.48 -19.69
N SER A 83 11.17 6.70 -19.35
CA SER A 83 10.22 6.94 -18.26
C SER A 83 8.92 6.10 -18.41
N MET A 84 8.34 6.11 -19.61
CA MET A 84 7.15 5.30 -19.92
C MET A 84 7.42 3.79 -19.80
N ILE A 85 8.57 3.32 -20.31
CA ILE A 85 8.93 1.90 -20.25
C ILE A 85 9.21 1.48 -18.81
N ASP A 86 9.89 2.31 -18.03
CA ASP A 86 10.21 2.03 -16.63
C ASP A 86 8.95 2.01 -15.78
N TYR A 87 7.95 2.85 -16.08
CA TYR A 87 6.64 2.77 -15.46
C TYR A 87 5.96 1.41 -15.73
N ILE A 88 5.89 0.95 -16.99
CA ILE A 88 5.33 -0.37 -17.31
C ILE A 88 6.07 -1.48 -16.56
N ARG A 89 7.39 -1.42 -16.48
CA ARG A 89 8.21 -2.40 -15.74
C ARG A 89 7.89 -2.37 -14.25
N SER A 90 7.73 -1.19 -13.66
CA SER A 90 7.37 -1.07 -12.25
C SER A 90 6.01 -1.71 -11.95
N GLN A 91 5.03 -1.51 -12.82
CA GLN A 91 3.73 -2.16 -12.71
C GLN A 91 3.82 -3.68 -12.83
N SER A 92 4.66 -4.19 -13.73
CA SER A 92 4.85 -5.64 -13.90
C SER A 92 5.49 -6.33 -12.70
N THR A 93 6.21 -5.59 -11.86
CA THR A 93 6.86 -6.12 -10.64
C THR A 93 6.06 -5.83 -9.37
N SER A 94 4.94 -5.10 -9.47
CA SER A 94 4.09 -4.79 -8.33
C SER A 94 3.44 -6.06 -7.74
N PHE A 95 2.97 -5.95 -6.49
CA PHE A 95 2.27 -7.03 -5.83
C PHE A 95 0.98 -7.40 -6.59
N GLU A 96 0.25 -6.39 -7.05
CA GLU A 96 -0.98 -6.55 -7.82
C GLU A 96 -0.74 -7.34 -9.11
N ALA A 97 0.33 -7.04 -9.85
CA ALA A 97 0.66 -7.75 -11.10
C ALA A 97 0.96 -9.24 -10.86
N LYS A 98 1.65 -9.56 -9.76
CA LYS A 98 1.95 -10.95 -9.39
C LYS A 98 0.72 -11.76 -9.00
N HIS A 99 -0.33 -11.10 -8.50
CA HIS A 99 -1.56 -11.71 -8.01
C HIS A 99 -2.78 -11.40 -8.89
N MET A 100 -2.58 -10.98 -10.12
CA MET A 100 -3.62 -10.49 -11.03
C MET A 100 -4.80 -11.46 -11.24
N GLY A 101 -4.57 -12.76 -11.11
CA GLY A 101 -5.65 -13.77 -11.19
C GLY A 101 -6.43 -13.97 -9.89
N GLU A 102 -5.91 -13.43 -8.77
CA GLU A 102 -6.43 -13.61 -7.40
C GLU A 102 -7.13 -12.37 -6.86
N ILE A 103 -6.81 -11.18 -7.42
CA ILE A 103 -7.38 -9.91 -6.98
C ILE A 103 -8.71 -9.69 -7.67
N VAL A 104 -9.74 -9.52 -6.88
CA VAL A 104 -11.11 -9.27 -7.34
C VAL A 104 -11.62 -7.96 -6.73
N SER A 105 -12.31 -7.13 -7.52
CA SER A 105 -12.91 -5.90 -7.02
C SER A 105 -14.00 -6.20 -5.99
N LEU A 106 -13.96 -5.50 -4.84
CA LEU A 106 -15.00 -5.59 -3.82
C LEU A 106 -16.31 -4.93 -4.27
N ASP A 107 -16.26 -3.99 -5.22
CA ASP A 107 -17.44 -3.31 -5.78
C ASP A 107 -18.11 -4.13 -6.90
N GLU A 108 -17.54 -5.29 -7.27
CA GLU A 108 -18.16 -6.16 -8.25
C GLU A 108 -19.43 -6.79 -7.70
N VAL A 109 -20.54 -6.56 -8.39
CA VAL A 109 -21.85 -7.12 -8.03
C VAL A 109 -21.87 -8.62 -8.30
N THR A 110 -22.17 -9.40 -7.28
CA THR A 110 -22.27 -10.85 -7.41
C THR A 110 -23.56 -11.25 -8.16
N LYS A 111 -23.44 -12.20 -9.08
CA LYS A 111 -24.56 -12.67 -9.91
C LYS A 111 -25.66 -13.35 -9.10
N PHE A 112 -25.36 -13.81 -7.89
CA PHE A 112 -26.29 -14.62 -7.09
C PHE A 112 -27.27 -13.78 -6.24
N GLU A 113 -26.84 -12.62 -5.70
CA GLU A 113 -27.64 -11.85 -4.75
C GLU A 113 -27.79 -10.38 -5.12
N ASN A 114 -27.26 -9.95 -6.27
CA ASN A 114 -27.22 -8.55 -6.70
C ASN A 114 -26.66 -7.59 -5.60
N ARG A 115 -25.69 -8.08 -4.85
CA ARG A 115 -24.96 -7.35 -3.79
C ARG A 115 -23.50 -7.25 -4.16
N ASP A 116 -22.86 -6.19 -3.70
CA ASP A 116 -21.44 -5.98 -3.86
C ASP A 116 -20.65 -7.01 -3.05
N ARG A 117 -19.48 -7.42 -3.53
CA ARG A 117 -18.63 -8.41 -2.85
C ARG A 117 -18.22 -7.99 -1.45
N HIS A 118 -18.08 -6.67 -1.19
CA HIS A 118 -17.73 -6.19 0.14
C HIS A 118 -18.77 -6.57 1.22
N ALA A 119 -20.05 -6.79 0.85
CA ALA A 119 -21.08 -7.23 1.78
C ALA A 119 -20.86 -8.66 2.31
N PHE A 120 -20.00 -9.44 1.65
CA PHE A 120 -19.68 -10.82 2.04
C PHE A 120 -18.32 -10.95 2.73
N VAL A 121 -17.57 -9.86 2.87
CA VAL A 121 -16.30 -9.90 3.60
C VAL A 121 -16.58 -9.97 5.10
N PRO A 122 -16.20 -11.08 5.78
CA PRO A 122 -16.41 -11.20 7.21
C PRO A 122 -15.49 -10.22 7.97
N ASP A 123 -16.04 -9.58 9.00
CA ASP A 123 -15.23 -8.83 9.96
C ASP A 123 -14.54 -9.83 10.89
N SER A 124 -13.23 -10.00 10.72
CA SER A 124 -12.42 -10.90 11.56
C SER A 124 -12.30 -10.41 13.02
N ASN A 125 -12.58 -9.14 13.27
CA ASN A 125 -12.53 -8.55 14.60
C ASN A 125 -13.89 -8.61 15.33
N MET A 126 -14.93 -9.05 14.65
CA MET A 126 -16.26 -9.18 15.22
C MET A 126 -16.31 -10.43 16.12
N THR A 127 -16.21 -10.22 17.41
CA THR A 127 -16.40 -11.30 18.39
C THR A 127 -17.86 -11.77 18.39
N ASN A 128 -18.05 -13.07 18.29
CA ASN A 128 -19.37 -13.68 18.38
C ASN A 128 -19.99 -13.36 19.75
N PRO A 129 -21.24 -12.85 19.84
CA PRO A 129 -21.90 -12.56 21.10
C PRO A 129 -21.89 -13.73 22.09
N ALA A 130 -22.01 -14.97 21.58
CA ALA A 130 -21.91 -16.17 22.42
C ALA A 130 -20.52 -16.34 23.04
N GLN A 131 -19.45 -16.03 22.30
CA GLN A 131 -18.07 -16.09 22.84
C GLN A 131 -17.83 -15.03 23.90
N ILE A 132 -18.39 -13.81 23.71
CA ILE A 132 -18.31 -12.74 24.71
C ILE A 132 -19.01 -13.17 26.01
N TYR A 133 -20.20 -13.78 25.89
CA TYR A 133 -20.95 -14.26 27.04
C TYR A 133 -20.21 -15.38 27.78
N ILE A 134 -19.70 -16.39 27.05
CA ILE A 134 -18.90 -17.50 27.60
C ILE A 134 -17.66 -16.97 28.31
N ALA A 135 -16.93 -16.03 27.69
CA ALA A 135 -15.74 -15.43 28.29
C ALA A 135 -16.09 -14.71 29.62
N LYS A 136 -17.23 -13.99 29.65
CA LYS A 136 -17.71 -13.33 30.86
C LYS A 136 -18.09 -14.33 31.95
N GLU A 137 -18.84 -15.37 31.63
CA GLU A 137 -19.22 -16.44 32.52
C GLU A 137 -17.99 -17.16 33.12
N THR A 138 -17.02 -17.53 32.26
CA THR A 138 -15.75 -18.12 32.68
C THR A 138 -14.97 -17.19 33.63
N HIS A 139 -14.98 -15.89 33.36
CA HIS A 139 -14.34 -14.91 34.24
C HIS A 139 -15.01 -14.80 35.60
N GLU A 140 -16.34 -14.78 35.62
CA GLU A 140 -17.13 -14.77 36.88
C GLU A 140 -16.94 -16.05 37.72
N GLU A 141 -16.92 -17.22 37.06
CA GLU A 141 -16.63 -18.50 37.71
C GLU A 141 -15.21 -18.56 38.28
N LEU A 142 -14.22 -18.05 37.56
CA LEU A 142 -12.83 -17.97 38.01
C LEU A 142 -12.72 -17.09 39.26
N HIS A 143 -13.34 -15.91 39.24
CA HIS A 143 -13.34 -15.04 40.42
C HIS A 143 -14.06 -15.67 41.64
N ALA A 144 -15.17 -16.34 41.40
CA ALA A 144 -15.88 -17.06 42.47
C ALA A 144 -15.02 -18.20 43.07
N ALA A 145 -14.27 -18.92 42.23
CA ALA A 145 -13.33 -19.94 42.67
C ALA A 145 -12.14 -19.34 43.46
N LEU A 146 -11.60 -18.20 43.02
CA LEU A 146 -10.55 -17.47 43.73
C LEU A 146 -11.01 -16.91 45.08
N ASP A 147 -12.32 -16.57 45.23
CA ASP A 147 -12.88 -16.10 46.47
C ASP A 147 -13.14 -17.27 47.48
N ALA A 148 -13.20 -18.49 46.99
CA ALA A 148 -13.41 -19.68 47.83
C ALA A 148 -12.11 -20.22 48.48
N ILE A 149 -10.94 -19.77 48.05
CA ILE A 149 -9.65 -20.18 48.61
C ILE A 149 -9.16 -19.16 49.65
N SER A 150 -8.10 -19.53 50.41
CA SER A 150 -7.53 -18.60 51.38
C SER A 150 -6.90 -17.37 50.72
N ASN A 151 -6.88 -16.21 51.38
CA ASN A 151 -6.31 -14.98 50.87
C ASN A 151 -4.87 -15.16 50.42
N ARG A 152 -4.06 -15.94 51.16
CA ARG A 152 -2.65 -16.20 50.79
C ARG A 152 -2.53 -17.01 49.50
N GLU A 153 -3.33 -18.02 49.30
CA GLU A 153 -3.37 -18.83 48.10
C GLU A 153 -3.85 -18.00 46.86
N ARG A 154 -4.83 -17.15 47.11
CA ARG A 154 -5.33 -16.23 46.12
C ARG A 154 -4.26 -15.27 45.65
N GLU A 155 -3.57 -14.59 46.56
CA GLU A 155 -2.46 -13.66 46.24
C GLU A 155 -1.34 -14.38 45.47
N TYR A 156 -1.00 -15.60 45.89
CA TYR A 156 -0.03 -16.43 45.21
C TYR A 156 -0.43 -16.73 43.75
N LEU A 157 -1.67 -17.11 43.50
CA LEU A 157 -2.18 -17.41 42.17
C LEU A 157 -2.23 -16.13 41.29
N LEU A 158 -2.73 -15.02 41.84
CA LEU A 158 -2.80 -13.75 41.11
C LEU A 158 -1.41 -13.28 40.65
N TYR A 159 -0.44 -13.36 41.54
CA TYR A 159 0.97 -13.03 41.18
C TYR A 159 1.57 -14.01 40.19
N ARG A 160 1.41 -15.32 40.44
CA ARG A 160 1.99 -16.37 39.59
C ARG A 160 1.54 -16.27 38.13
N PHE A 161 0.27 -16.01 37.89
CA PHE A 161 -0.33 -15.93 36.57
C PHE A 161 -0.41 -14.51 36.00
N GLY A 162 0.15 -13.51 36.68
CA GLY A 162 0.24 -12.16 36.16
C GLY A 162 -1.11 -11.44 36.01
N PHE A 163 -2.06 -11.64 36.92
CA PHE A 163 -3.36 -10.96 36.85
C PHE A 163 -3.27 -9.45 37.10
N GLU A 164 -2.20 -8.98 37.77
CA GLU A 164 -2.01 -7.56 38.06
C GLU A 164 -1.09 -6.85 37.05
N ASP A 165 -0.04 -7.54 36.59
CA ASP A 165 1.01 -6.96 35.75
C ASP A 165 1.06 -7.54 34.33
N ASN A 166 0.19 -8.51 33.99
CA ASN A 166 0.16 -9.24 32.73
C ASN A 166 1.45 -10.03 32.42
N ILE A 167 2.25 -10.39 33.45
CA ILE A 167 3.48 -11.15 33.30
C ILE A 167 3.39 -12.45 34.10
N GLU A 168 3.55 -13.60 33.46
CA GLU A 168 3.65 -14.89 34.15
C GLU A 168 5.00 -14.98 34.88
N HIS A 169 4.97 -15.21 36.20
CA HIS A 169 6.18 -15.38 37.01
C HIS A 169 6.52 -16.87 37.18
N PRO A 170 7.80 -17.29 36.97
CA PRO A 170 8.23 -18.66 37.20
C PRO A 170 8.08 -19.03 38.69
N LEU A 171 7.96 -20.35 38.96
CA LEU A 171 7.78 -20.85 40.33
C LEU A 171 8.88 -20.41 41.30
N THR A 172 10.10 -20.34 40.82
CA THR A 172 11.27 -19.88 41.61
C THR A 172 11.12 -18.44 42.08
N GLU A 173 10.73 -17.55 41.18
CA GLU A 173 10.52 -16.12 41.47
C GLU A 173 9.30 -15.94 42.40
N THR A 174 8.22 -16.68 42.13
CA THR A 174 7.04 -16.68 42.97
C THR A 174 7.36 -17.15 44.41
N ALA A 175 8.18 -18.21 44.55
CA ALA A 175 8.61 -18.72 45.83
C ALA A 175 9.45 -17.69 46.62
N GLU A 176 10.37 -17.01 45.94
CA GLU A 176 11.16 -15.92 46.52
C GLU A 176 10.30 -14.75 46.97
N HIS A 177 9.31 -14.35 46.15
CA HIS A 177 8.39 -13.26 46.50
C HIS A 177 7.54 -13.53 47.72
N PHE A 178 7.07 -14.78 47.93
CA PHE A 178 6.24 -15.18 49.05
C PHE A 178 7.02 -15.81 50.23
N PHE A 179 8.35 -15.80 50.17
CA PHE A 179 9.25 -16.36 51.21
C PHE A 179 8.96 -17.84 51.50
N LEU A 180 8.80 -18.65 50.45
CA LEU A 180 8.51 -20.08 50.49
C LEU A 180 9.76 -20.93 50.22
#